data_bb45b70bd21ab008e84cd6231e368c88
#
_entry.id   bb45b70bd21ab008e84cd6231e368c88
#
_cell.length_a   1.000
_cell.length_b   1.000
_cell.length_c   1.000
_cell.angle_alpha   90.00
_cell.angle_beta   90.00
_cell.angle_gamma   90.00
#
_symmetry.space_group_name_H-M   'P 1'
#
loop_
_entity.id
_entity.type
_entity.pdbx_description
1 polymer ?
#
loop_
_entity_poly.entity_id
_entity_poly.type
_entity_poly.pdbx_seq_one_letter_code
_entity_poly.pdbx_strand_id
1 'polypeptide(L)'
;MDALRSPPWLPICGAVWTSVHNGTVDLAVVALTFGAIFVVELPDKTFLATLVLSTRYRPLLVWIGVGLAFAVQTTVAVLLGHAASFLPDTAVKALALVMFLIGAVILFREGRAHHQAQEDEYAEKAKPAQGWRAILASFLVLFAAEWGDLSQLLTLTLVARYDDPRSVFVGALGALLVVSGLACLVGRALLRWISLHVLHYVGSGVCLVLAAVTAYELVR
;
A
#
# COMPACT_ATOMS: atom_id res chain seq x y z
N MET A 1 -7.07 -41.77 29.07
CA MET A 1 -6.89 -40.47 29.74
C MET A 1 -5.47 -40.03 29.45
N ASP A 2 -5.23 -39.53 28.24
CA ASP A 2 -3.93 -39.02 27.84
C ASP A 2 -4.05 -37.54 27.47
N ALA A 3 -3.43 -36.72 28.32
CA ALA A 3 -3.37 -35.27 28.16
C ALA A 3 -2.58 -34.94 26.90
N LEU A 4 -3.26 -34.44 25.87
CA LEU A 4 -2.68 -33.82 24.71
C LEU A 4 -1.83 -32.64 25.17
N ARG A 5 -0.52 -32.80 25.22
CA ARG A 5 0.45 -31.76 25.47
C ARG A 5 0.43 -30.80 24.25
N SER A 6 -0.05 -29.60 24.47
CA SER A 6 0.06 -28.53 23.50
C SER A 6 1.54 -28.25 23.19
N PRO A 7 1.93 -28.10 21.93
CA PRO A 7 3.32 -27.86 21.55
C PRO A 7 3.85 -26.50 22.08
N PRO A 8 5.15 -26.39 22.43
CA PRO A 8 5.72 -25.26 23.18
C PRO A 8 5.79 -23.92 22.41
N TRP A 9 5.40 -23.87 21.13
CA TRP A 9 5.35 -22.64 20.33
C TRP A 9 3.95 -21.99 20.28
N LEU A 10 2.93 -22.59 20.87
CA LEU A 10 1.57 -22.04 20.99
C LEU A 10 1.45 -20.69 21.72
N PRO A 11 2.30 -20.31 22.69
CA PRO A 11 2.13 -19.03 23.36
C PRO A 11 2.45 -17.79 22.49
N ILE A 12 3.26 -17.94 21.43
CA ILE A 12 3.59 -16.81 20.55
C ILE A 12 2.47 -16.55 19.53
N CYS A 13 1.85 -17.60 18.97
CA CYS A 13 0.67 -17.47 18.12
C CYS A 13 -0.59 -17.08 18.91
N GLY A 14 -0.75 -17.57 20.14
CA GLY A 14 -1.91 -17.24 20.97
C GLY A 14 -1.96 -15.77 21.42
N ALA A 15 -0.82 -15.13 21.63
CA ALA A 15 -0.78 -13.73 22.03
C ALA A 15 -1.20 -12.78 20.90
N VAL A 16 -0.93 -13.14 19.65
CA VAL A 16 -1.39 -12.38 18.46
C VAL A 16 -2.90 -12.58 18.24
N TRP A 17 -3.44 -13.78 18.54
CA TRP A 17 -4.84 -14.10 18.33
C TRP A 17 -5.81 -13.52 19.35
N THR A 18 -5.38 -13.31 20.59
CA THR A 18 -6.26 -12.78 21.67
C THR A 18 -6.43 -11.26 21.61
N SER A 19 -5.60 -10.55 20.85
CA SER A 19 -5.68 -9.09 20.65
C SER A 19 -6.82 -8.67 19.71
N VAL A 20 -7.29 -9.54 18.84
CA VAL A 20 -8.24 -9.25 17.75
C VAL A 20 -9.67 -8.93 18.24
N HIS A 21 -10.05 -9.32 19.48
CA HIS A 21 -11.45 -9.22 19.94
C HIS A 21 -11.78 -7.97 20.80
N ASN A 22 -10.80 -7.10 21.13
CA ASN A 22 -11.05 -5.97 22.04
C ASN A 22 -11.22 -4.59 21.41
N GLY A 23 -11.40 -4.49 20.10
CA GLY A 23 -11.63 -3.20 19.42
C GLY A 23 -10.41 -2.24 19.46
N THR A 24 -9.28 -2.72 19.94
CA THR A 24 -7.99 -1.98 19.97
C THR A 24 -7.21 -2.23 18.69
N VAL A 25 -6.54 -1.17 18.21
CA VAL A 25 -5.67 -1.25 17.03
C VAL A 25 -4.48 -2.17 17.33
N ASP A 26 -4.26 -3.21 16.52
CA ASP A 26 -3.10 -4.09 16.64
C ASP A 26 -1.87 -3.44 15.97
N LEU A 27 -0.89 -3.07 16.79
CA LEU A 27 0.32 -2.41 16.33
C LEU A 27 1.18 -3.30 15.40
N ALA A 28 1.12 -4.62 15.55
CA ALA A 28 1.85 -5.53 14.66
C ALA A 28 1.24 -5.51 13.26
N VAL A 29 -0.09 -5.55 13.16
CA VAL A 29 -0.83 -5.44 11.89
C VAL A 29 -0.60 -4.06 11.27
N VAL A 30 -0.64 -2.98 12.06
CA VAL A 30 -0.34 -1.62 11.60
C VAL A 30 1.07 -1.55 11.01
N ALA A 31 2.08 -2.03 11.76
CA ALA A 31 3.48 -1.95 11.34
C ALA A 31 3.75 -2.78 10.08
N LEU A 32 3.17 -3.98 10.00
CA LEU A 32 3.29 -4.85 8.83
C LEU A 32 2.62 -4.22 7.60
N THR A 33 1.39 -3.73 7.75
CA THR A 33 0.66 -3.07 6.67
C THR A 33 1.39 -1.80 6.21
N PHE A 34 1.81 -0.97 7.16
CA PHE A 34 2.61 0.23 6.88
C PHE A 34 3.86 -0.12 6.09
N GLY A 35 4.66 -1.08 6.56
CA GLY A 35 5.90 -1.48 5.91
C GLY A 35 5.68 -2.02 4.51
N ALA A 36 4.69 -2.89 4.32
CA ALA A 36 4.37 -3.48 3.03
C ALA A 36 3.93 -2.41 2.01
N ILE A 37 2.97 -1.55 2.38
CA ILE A 37 2.47 -0.47 1.51
C ILE A 37 3.58 0.56 1.26
N PHE A 38 4.33 0.96 2.28
CA PHE A 38 5.43 1.93 2.15
C PHE A 38 6.46 1.49 1.12
N VAL A 39 6.90 0.22 1.19
CA VAL A 39 7.93 -0.31 0.27
C VAL A 39 7.41 -0.43 -1.15
N VAL A 40 6.13 -0.78 -1.33
CA VAL A 40 5.49 -0.91 -2.65
C VAL A 40 5.26 0.46 -3.28
N GLU A 41 4.78 1.43 -2.51
CA GLU A 41 4.43 2.78 -2.98
C GLU A 41 5.63 3.70 -3.20
N LEU A 42 6.72 3.49 -2.48
CA LEU A 42 7.87 4.39 -2.58
C LEU A 42 8.47 4.43 -4.00
N PRO A 43 8.54 3.31 -4.76
CA PRO A 43 8.97 3.30 -6.15
C PRO A 43 7.89 3.61 -7.18
N ASP A 44 6.63 3.74 -6.78
CA ASP A 44 5.50 3.73 -7.71
C ASP A 44 5.23 5.11 -8.36
N LYS A 45 4.38 5.09 -9.39
CA LYS A 45 3.85 6.24 -10.13
C LYS A 45 3.23 7.30 -9.21
N THR A 46 2.66 6.91 -8.08
CA THR A 46 2.14 7.79 -7.02
C THR A 46 3.18 8.78 -6.51
N PHE A 47 4.39 8.28 -6.21
CA PHE A 47 5.50 9.12 -5.78
C PHE A 47 5.86 10.15 -6.85
N LEU A 48 5.99 9.72 -8.12
CA LEU A 48 6.29 10.58 -9.26
C LEU A 48 5.18 11.60 -9.51
N ALA A 49 3.92 11.18 -9.54
CA ALA A 49 2.79 12.07 -9.73
C ALA A 49 2.73 13.16 -8.66
N THR A 50 2.89 12.77 -7.38
CA THR A 50 2.91 13.70 -6.25
C THR A 50 4.09 14.67 -6.34
N LEU A 51 5.27 14.17 -6.72
CA LEU A 51 6.46 14.99 -6.94
C LEU A 51 6.21 16.03 -8.04
N VAL A 52 5.72 15.63 -9.21
CA VAL A 52 5.44 16.52 -10.33
C VAL A 52 4.40 17.58 -9.94
N LEU A 53 3.30 17.18 -9.30
CA LEU A 53 2.29 18.11 -8.81
C LEU A 53 2.86 19.12 -7.80
N SER A 54 3.77 18.69 -6.91
CA SER A 54 4.41 19.56 -5.91
C SER A 54 5.37 20.57 -6.52
N THR A 55 5.79 20.37 -7.79
CA THR A 55 6.57 21.37 -8.53
C THR A 55 5.69 22.44 -9.16
N ARG A 56 4.41 22.15 -9.38
CA ARG A 56 3.43 23.06 -10.02
C ARG A 56 2.58 23.80 -9.01
N TYR A 57 2.30 23.18 -7.88
CA TYR A 57 1.45 23.72 -6.81
C TYR A 57 2.22 23.80 -5.48
N ARG A 58 1.65 24.49 -4.49
CA ARG A 58 2.22 24.49 -3.13
C ARG A 58 2.21 23.08 -2.55
N PRO A 59 3.34 22.54 -2.06
CA PRO A 59 3.46 21.16 -1.61
C PRO A 59 2.40 20.75 -0.57
N LEU A 60 2.06 21.63 0.36
CA LEU A 60 1.02 21.36 1.37
C LEU A 60 -0.36 21.14 0.76
N LEU A 61 -0.74 21.93 -0.26
CA LEU A 61 -2.03 21.79 -0.93
C LEU A 61 -2.09 20.49 -1.74
N VAL A 62 -0.96 20.11 -2.37
CA VAL A 62 -0.82 18.83 -3.05
C VAL A 62 -0.98 17.70 -2.06
N TRP A 63 -0.26 17.73 -0.95
CA TRP A 63 -0.30 16.69 0.06
C TRP A 63 -1.70 16.49 0.65
N ILE A 64 -2.44 17.58 0.91
CA ILE A 64 -3.83 17.50 1.36
C ILE A 64 -4.73 16.86 0.29
N GLY A 65 -4.61 17.29 -0.97
CA GLY A 65 -5.43 16.74 -2.06
C GLY A 65 -5.17 15.25 -2.30
N VAL A 66 -3.89 14.87 -2.34
CA VAL A 66 -3.43 13.48 -2.47
C VAL A 66 -3.89 12.64 -1.26
N GLY A 67 -3.71 13.17 -0.04
CA GLY A 67 -4.13 12.50 1.18
C GLY A 67 -5.64 12.23 1.24
N LEU A 68 -6.47 13.15 0.75
CA LEU A 68 -7.91 12.94 0.62
C LEU A 68 -8.23 11.83 -0.40
N ALA A 69 -7.53 11.79 -1.54
CA ALA A 69 -7.70 10.72 -2.52
C ALA A 69 -7.37 9.36 -1.90
N PHE A 70 -6.25 9.26 -1.20
CA PHE A 70 -5.86 8.04 -0.50
C PHE A 70 -6.84 7.63 0.61
N ALA A 71 -7.34 8.58 1.38
CA ALA A 71 -8.33 8.29 2.42
C ALA A 71 -9.60 7.64 1.82
N VAL A 72 -10.10 8.16 0.70
CA VAL A 72 -11.25 7.58 0.00
C VAL A 72 -10.92 6.19 -0.53
N GLN A 73 -9.80 6.03 -1.24
CA GLN A 73 -9.40 4.76 -1.86
C GLN A 73 -9.12 3.68 -0.82
N THR A 74 -8.40 4.02 0.26
CA THR A 74 -8.14 3.09 1.37
C THR A 74 -9.43 2.68 2.06
N THR A 75 -10.39 3.61 2.23
CA THR A 75 -11.72 3.27 2.77
C THR A 75 -12.42 2.26 1.88
N VAL A 76 -12.44 2.48 0.57
CA VAL A 76 -13.04 1.54 -0.39
C VAL A 76 -12.33 0.17 -0.33
N ALA A 77 -11.00 0.15 -0.32
CA ALA A 77 -10.22 -1.08 -0.24
C ALA A 77 -10.51 -1.86 1.04
N VAL A 78 -10.58 -1.17 2.17
CA VAL A 78 -10.89 -1.78 3.48
C VAL A 78 -12.31 -2.33 3.52
N LEU A 79 -13.29 -1.62 3.00
CA LEU A 79 -14.68 -2.10 2.93
C LEU A 79 -14.80 -3.35 2.04
N LEU A 80 -14.15 -3.34 0.89
CA LEU A 80 -14.10 -4.50 -0.02
C LEU A 80 -13.34 -5.67 0.60
N GLY A 81 -12.23 -5.40 1.29
CA GLY A 81 -11.45 -6.41 2.00
C GLY A 81 -12.24 -7.05 3.15
N HIS A 82 -12.98 -6.24 3.90
CA HIS A 82 -13.87 -6.76 4.94
C HIS A 82 -15.02 -7.59 4.34
N ALA A 83 -15.57 -7.18 3.19
CA ALA A 83 -16.54 -8.02 2.48
C ALA A 83 -15.91 -9.33 1.98
N ALA A 84 -14.64 -9.32 1.60
CA ALA A 84 -13.92 -10.52 1.17
C ALA A 84 -13.56 -11.46 2.34
N SER A 85 -13.50 -10.99 3.59
CA SER A 85 -13.24 -11.87 4.76
C SER A 85 -14.36 -12.87 5.05
N PHE A 86 -15.54 -12.69 4.45
CA PHE A 86 -16.61 -13.70 4.50
C PHE A 86 -16.37 -14.90 3.56
N LEU A 87 -15.34 -14.87 2.71
CA LEU A 87 -14.97 -16.01 1.89
C LEU A 87 -14.19 -17.06 2.72
N PRO A 88 -14.18 -18.34 2.27
CA PRO A 88 -13.36 -19.36 2.90
C PRO A 88 -11.87 -18.97 2.94
N ASP A 89 -11.17 -19.26 4.05
CA ASP A 89 -9.74 -18.92 4.24
C ASP A 89 -8.84 -19.32 3.07
N THR A 90 -9.13 -20.49 2.47
CA THR A 90 -8.38 -20.96 1.29
C THR A 90 -8.56 -20.02 0.09
N ALA A 91 -9.77 -19.48 -0.12
CA ALA A 91 -10.03 -18.56 -1.22
C ALA A 91 -9.33 -17.21 -0.99
N VAL A 92 -9.34 -16.71 0.26
CA VAL A 92 -8.65 -15.47 0.65
C VAL A 92 -7.15 -15.62 0.46
N LYS A 93 -6.55 -16.73 0.95
CA LYS A 93 -5.12 -17.00 0.79
C LYS A 93 -4.72 -17.17 -0.69
N ALA A 94 -5.54 -17.85 -1.47
CA ALA A 94 -5.30 -18.00 -2.91
C ALA A 94 -5.35 -16.66 -3.64
N LEU A 95 -6.33 -15.81 -3.32
CA LEU A 95 -6.43 -14.46 -3.85
C LEU A 95 -5.21 -13.62 -3.46
N ALA A 96 -4.81 -13.67 -2.19
CA ALA A 96 -3.62 -12.99 -1.69
C ALA A 96 -2.35 -13.40 -2.44
N LEU A 97 -2.15 -14.71 -2.62
CA LEU A 97 -1.01 -15.25 -3.35
C LEU A 97 -0.97 -14.72 -4.80
N VAL A 98 -2.10 -14.77 -5.50
CA VAL A 98 -2.20 -14.25 -6.87
C VAL A 98 -1.89 -12.76 -6.92
N MET A 99 -2.44 -11.96 -5.98
CA MET A 99 -2.18 -10.51 -5.91
C MET A 99 -0.70 -10.19 -5.66
N PHE A 100 -0.05 -10.89 -4.73
CA PHE A 100 1.38 -10.69 -4.47
C PHE A 100 2.26 -11.08 -5.67
N LEU A 101 1.91 -12.15 -6.39
CA LEU A 101 2.64 -12.55 -7.61
C LEU A 101 2.45 -11.53 -8.73
N ILE A 102 1.21 -11.04 -8.93
CA ILE A 102 0.94 -9.96 -9.90
C ILE A 102 1.74 -8.72 -9.55
N GLY A 103 1.72 -8.29 -8.28
CA GLY A 103 2.49 -7.16 -7.80
C GLY A 103 3.98 -7.31 -8.01
N ALA A 104 4.54 -8.49 -7.71
CA ALA A 104 5.94 -8.77 -7.96
C ALA A 104 6.31 -8.62 -9.44
N VAL A 105 5.46 -9.15 -10.34
CA VAL A 105 5.68 -9.05 -11.79
C VAL A 105 5.56 -7.61 -12.29
N ILE A 106 4.55 -6.86 -11.83
CA ILE A 106 4.34 -5.46 -12.21
C ILE A 106 5.57 -4.64 -11.80
N LEU A 107 5.96 -4.66 -10.51
CA LEU A 107 7.10 -3.91 -9.99
C LEU A 107 8.43 -4.32 -10.66
N PHE A 108 8.61 -5.61 -10.96
CA PHE A 108 9.79 -6.06 -11.68
C PHE A 108 9.84 -5.51 -13.12
N ARG A 109 8.70 -5.44 -13.80
CA ARG A 109 8.61 -4.89 -15.16
C ARG A 109 8.79 -3.38 -15.17
N GLU A 110 8.20 -2.67 -14.22
CA GLU A 110 8.35 -1.22 -14.05
C GLU A 110 9.78 -0.84 -13.72
N GLY A 111 10.49 -1.64 -12.94
CA GLY A 111 11.92 -1.47 -12.69
C GLY A 111 12.79 -1.53 -13.98
N ARG A 112 12.25 -2.02 -15.08
CA ARG A 112 12.92 -2.03 -16.40
C ARG A 112 12.44 -0.91 -17.33
N ALA A 113 11.33 -0.25 -17.01
CA ALA A 113 10.74 0.78 -17.86
C ALA A 113 11.43 2.14 -17.69
N HIS A 114 11.36 2.98 -18.73
CA HIS A 114 11.87 4.37 -18.68
C HIS A 114 10.76 5.29 -18.16
N HIS A 115 11.01 5.98 -17.05
CA HIS A 115 9.99 6.76 -16.33
C HIS A 115 9.71 8.17 -16.92
N GLN A 116 10.51 8.66 -17.85
CA GLN A 116 10.36 10.02 -18.42
C GLN A 116 8.97 10.29 -19.02
N ALA A 117 8.38 9.30 -19.70
CA ALA A 117 7.06 9.46 -20.30
C ALA A 117 5.93 9.67 -19.27
N GLN A 118 6.07 9.12 -18.07
CA GLN A 118 5.08 9.29 -17.00
C GLN A 118 5.15 10.68 -16.37
N GLU A 119 6.37 11.22 -16.17
CA GLU A 119 6.55 12.58 -15.64
C GLU A 119 5.91 13.61 -16.56
N ASP A 120 6.08 13.48 -17.87
CA ASP A 120 5.50 14.38 -18.88
C ASP A 120 3.96 14.30 -18.88
N GLU A 121 3.37 13.13 -18.75
CA GLU A 121 1.92 12.93 -18.68
C GLU A 121 1.29 13.63 -17.46
N TYR A 122 1.90 13.49 -16.28
CA TYR A 122 1.42 14.18 -15.07
C TYR A 122 1.63 15.70 -15.14
N ALA A 123 2.73 16.15 -15.75
CA ALA A 123 2.99 17.55 -15.97
C ALA A 123 1.96 18.20 -16.91
N GLU A 124 1.51 17.50 -17.93
CA GLU A 124 0.47 17.97 -18.87
C GLU A 124 -0.91 18.04 -18.21
N LYS A 125 -1.25 17.06 -17.37
CA LYS A 125 -2.51 17.03 -16.61
C LYS A 125 -2.60 18.14 -15.54
N ALA A 126 -1.47 18.67 -15.07
CA ALA A 126 -1.40 19.71 -14.04
C ALA A 126 -1.67 21.11 -14.63
N LYS A 127 -2.94 21.48 -14.79
CA LYS A 127 -3.35 22.84 -15.22
C LYS A 127 -3.03 23.87 -14.13
N PRO A 128 -2.69 25.15 -14.47
CA PRO A 128 -2.48 26.20 -13.48
C PRO A 128 -3.67 26.33 -12.53
N ALA A 129 -3.46 26.11 -11.24
CA ALA A 129 -4.49 26.20 -10.21
C ALA A 129 -3.90 26.75 -8.90
N GLN A 130 -4.71 27.49 -8.14
CA GLN A 130 -4.31 28.07 -6.86
C GLN A 130 -5.33 27.78 -5.77
N GLY A 131 -4.89 27.75 -4.52
CA GLY A 131 -5.75 27.53 -3.36
C GLY A 131 -6.47 26.17 -3.42
N TRP A 132 -7.78 26.17 -3.14
CA TRP A 132 -8.59 24.95 -3.10
C TRP A 132 -8.67 24.20 -4.44
N ARG A 133 -8.52 24.92 -5.57
CA ARG A 133 -8.48 24.30 -6.89
C ARG A 133 -7.24 23.42 -7.08
N ALA A 134 -6.12 23.78 -6.46
CA ALA A 134 -4.92 22.92 -6.45
C ALA A 134 -5.15 21.63 -5.64
N ILE A 135 -5.88 21.71 -4.52
CA ILE A 135 -6.28 20.53 -3.74
C ILE A 135 -7.16 19.61 -4.60
N LEU A 136 -8.20 20.18 -5.24
CA LEU A 136 -9.12 19.41 -6.08
C LEU A 136 -8.41 18.80 -7.29
N ALA A 137 -7.52 19.55 -7.95
CA ALA A 137 -6.74 19.04 -9.07
C ALA A 137 -5.84 17.89 -8.65
N SER A 138 -5.12 18.01 -7.53
CA SER A 138 -4.27 16.96 -7.00
C SER A 138 -5.09 15.72 -6.58
N PHE A 139 -6.23 15.93 -5.94
CA PHE A 139 -7.17 14.87 -5.60
C PHE A 139 -7.62 14.09 -6.85
N LEU A 140 -8.11 14.79 -7.87
CA LEU A 140 -8.67 14.15 -9.07
C LEU A 140 -7.61 13.41 -9.88
N VAL A 141 -6.40 13.99 -10.00
CA VAL A 141 -5.29 13.36 -10.73
C VAL A 141 -4.88 12.06 -10.05
N LEU A 142 -4.65 12.10 -8.73
CA LEU A 142 -4.26 10.90 -7.98
C LEU A 142 -5.39 9.90 -7.86
N PHE A 143 -6.60 10.36 -7.62
CA PHE A 143 -7.77 9.49 -7.52
C PHE A 143 -7.99 8.68 -8.80
N ALA A 144 -7.84 9.32 -9.97
CA ALA A 144 -7.97 8.63 -11.26
C ALA A 144 -6.77 7.73 -11.59
N ALA A 145 -5.54 8.17 -11.23
CA ALA A 145 -4.31 7.44 -11.54
C ALA A 145 -4.19 6.15 -10.72
N GLU A 146 -4.65 6.18 -9.46
CA GLU A 146 -4.46 5.11 -8.47
C GLU A 146 -5.70 4.20 -8.33
N TRP A 147 -6.73 4.38 -9.18
CA TRP A 147 -7.93 3.53 -9.09
C TRP A 147 -7.64 2.09 -9.51
N GLY A 148 -7.79 1.16 -8.58
CA GLY A 148 -7.50 -0.26 -8.82
C GLY A 148 -6.01 -0.62 -8.79
N ASP A 149 -5.17 0.24 -8.20
CA ASP A 149 -3.74 0.04 -8.11
C ASP A 149 -3.34 -1.07 -7.14
N LEU A 150 -2.05 -1.44 -7.20
CA LEU A 150 -1.47 -2.52 -6.40
C LEU A 150 -1.63 -2.30 -4.89
N SER A 151 -1.44 -1.08 -4.40
CA SER A 151 -1.61 -0.76 -2.98
C SER A 151 -3.04 -0.92 -2.50
N GLN A 152 -4.03 -0.59 -3.35
CA GLN A 152 -5.45 -0.81 -3.06
C GLN A 152 -5.76 -2.31 -2.98
N LEU A 153 -5.26 -3.11 -3.93
CA LEU A 153 -5.41 -4.56 -3.93
C LEU A 153 -4.69 -5.22 -2.74
N LEU A 154 -3.49 -4.73 -2.40
CA LEU A 154 -2.73 -5.18 -1.24
C LEU A 154 -3.47 -4.86 0.06
N THR A 155 -4.00 -3.66 0.21
CA THR A 155 -4.81 -3.25 1.37
C THR A 155 -6.04 -4.15 1.54
N LEU A 156 -6.81 -4.37 0.47
CA LEU A 156 -7.95 -5.29 0.46
C LEU A 156 -7.55 -6.69 0.93
N THR A 157 -6.46 -7.22 0.38
CA THR A 157 -5.94 -8.54 0.71
C THR A 157 -5.51 -8.66 2.17
N LEU A 158 -4.84 -7.62 2.71
CA LEU A 158 -4.42 -7.60 4.11
C LEU A 158 -5.62 -7.53 5.06
N VAL A 159 -6.67 -6.77 4.72
CA VAL A 159 -7.90 -6.76 5.50
C VAL A 159 -8.55 -8.14 5.52
N ALA A 160 -8.72 -8.77 4.34
CA ALA A 160 -9.31 -10.09 4.25
C ALA A 160 -8.50 -11.17 4.99
N ARG A 161 -7.17 -11.01 5.07
CA ARG A 161 -6.27 -11.96 5.73
C ARG A 161 -6.23 -11.81 7.24
N TYR A 162 -6.17 -10.58 7.74
CA TYR A 162 -6.01 -10.30 9.19
C TYR A 162 -7.32 -10.09 9.91
N ASP A 163 -8.42 -9.90 9.16
CA ASP A 163 -9.76 -9.58 9.69
C ASP A 163 -9.75 -8.40 10.69
N ASP A 164 -8.80 -7.47 10.48
CA ASP A 164 -8.66 -6.25 11.27
C ASP A 164 -8.66 -5.00 10.38
N PRO A 165 -9.84 -4.56 9.94
CA PRO A 165 -9.99 -3.42 9.04
C PRO A 165 -9.39 -2.12 9.59
N ARG A 166 -9.42 -1.93 10.92
CA ARG A 166 -8.96 -0.67 11.55
C ARG A 166 -7.46 -0.57 11.52
N SER A 167 -6.75 -1.62 11.93
CA SER A 167 -5.29 -1.64 11.94
C SER A 167 -4.72 -1.55 10.54
N VAL A 168 -5.33 -2.26 9.57
CA VAL A 168 -4.92 -2.18 8.16
C VAL A 168 -5.19 -0.80 7.59
N PHE A 169 -6.33 -0.16 7.89
CA PHE A 169 -6.63 1.20 7.46
C PHE A 169 -5.59 2.21 7.95
N VAL A 170 -5.27 2.17 9.25
CA VAL A 170 -4.28 3.09 9.86
C VAL A 170 -2.90 2.87 9.26
N GLY A 171 -2.48 1.60 9.11
CA GLY A 171 -1.19 1.25 8.51
C GLY A 171 -1.08 1.69 7.05
N ALA A 172 -2.09 1.37 6.23
CA ALA A 172 -2.10 1.69 4.82
C ALA A 172 -2.16 3.21 4.57
N LEU A 173 -3.13 3.90 5.18
CA LEU A 173 -3.26 5.35 5.02
C LEU A 173 -2.03 6.08 5.56
N GLY A 174 -1.48 5.63 6.70
CA GLY A 174 -0.25 6.17 7.27
C GLY A 174 0.93 6.06 6.30
N ALA A 175 1.14 4.89 5.67
CA ALA A 175 2.19 4.69 4.67
C ALA A 175 2.02 5.61 3.46
N LEU A 176 0.81 5.68 2.89
CA LEU A 176 0.48 6.52 1.74
C LEU A 176 0.71 8.00 2.01
N LEU A 177 0.31 8.49 3.21
CA LEU A 177 0.54 9.87 3.63
C LEU A 177 2.03 10.18 3.84
N VAL A 178 2.81 9.23 4.36
CA VAL A 178 4.26 9.42 4.54
C VAL A 178 4.97 9.41 3.18
N VAL A 179 4.65 8.48 2.29
CA VAL A 179 5.24 8.42 0.94
C VAL A 179 4.94 9.70 0.15
N SER A 180 3.68 10.16 0.14
CA SER A 180 3.30 11.41 -0.53
C SER A 180 3.92 12.65 0.12
N GLY A 181 4.06 12.65 1.45
CA GLY A 181 4.79 13.70 2.17
C GLY A 181 6.26 13.76 1.81
N LEU A 182 6.93 12.61 1.71
CA LEU A 182 8.31 12.51 1.25
C LEU A 182 8.45 13.00 -0.20
N ALA A 183 7.53 12.63 -1.09
CA ALA A 183 7.51 13.13 -2.47
C ALA A 183 7.39 14.66 -2.53
N CYS A 184 6.51 15.25 -1.71
CA CYS A 184 6.32 16.70 -1.65
C CYS A 184 7.52 17.46 -1.08
N LEU A 185 8.19 16.92 -0.06
CA LEU A 185 9.23 17.63 0.68
C LEU A 185 10.63 17.39 0.13
N VAL A 186 10.95 16.15 -0.16
CA VAL A 186 12.32 15.72 -0.49
C VAL A 186 12.43 14.95 -1.81
N GLY A 187 11.35 14.80 -2.55
CA GLY A 187 11.29 13.93 -3.71
C GLY A 187 12.42 14.19 -4.73
N ARG A 188 12.72 15.44 -5.06
CA ARG A 188 13.83 15.78 -5.96
C ARG A 188 15.22 15.42 -5.40
N ALA A 189 15.42 15.57 -4.09
CA ALA A 189 16.67 15.20 -3.45
C ALA A 189 16.79 13.67 -3.36
N LEU A 190 15.70 12.98 -3.02
CA LEU A 190 15.65 11.53 -2.90
C LEU A 190 16.00 10.84 -4.22
N LEU A 191 15.44 11.31 -5.34
CA LEU A 191 15.73 10.76 -6.67
C LEU A 191 17.17 10.98 -7.15
N ARG A 192 17.93 11.89 -6.54
CA ARG A 192 19.36 12.05 -6.81
C ARG A 192 20.21 10.96 -6.14
N TRP A 193 19.74 10.39 -5.01
CA TRP A 193 20.49 9.43 -4.21
C TRP A 193 20.06 8.00 -4.44
N ILE A 194 18.77 7.78 -4.72
CA ILE A 194 18.19 6.46 -4.90
C ILE A 194 17.56 6.38 -6.28
N SER A 195 18.04 5.45 -7.10
CA SER A 195 17.42 5.22 -8.40
C SER A 195 16.08 4.48 -8.25
N LEU A 196 15.07 4.91 -8.97
CA LEU A 196 13.74 4.27 -9.02
C LEU A 196 13.82 2.77 -9.34
N HIS A 197 14.77 2.37 -10.19
CA HIS A 197 14.98 0.95 -10.50
C HIS A 197 15.27 0.09 -9.27
N VAL A 198 16.11 0.57 -8.36
CA VAL A 198 16.45 -0.16 -7.12
C VAL A 198 15.20 -0.30 -6.24
N LEU A 199 14.42 0.77 -6.11
CA LEU A 199 13.19 0.75 -5.33
C LEU A 199 12.18 -0.26 -5.89
N HIS A 200 11.96 -0.30 -7.19
CA HIS A 200 11.06 -1.27 -7.84
C HIS A 200 11.49 -2.72 -7.60
N TYR A 201 12.79 -3.00 -7.69
CA TYR A 201 13.31 -4.35 -7.39
C TYR A 201 13.14 -4.73 -5.92
N VAL A 202 13.33 -3.79 -5.00
CA VAL A 202 13.07 -4.00 -3.57
C VAL A 202 11.58 -4.30 -3.32
N GLY A 203 10.68 -3.50 -3.90
CA GLY A 203 9.23 -3.73 -3.82
C GLY A 203 8.81 -5.07 -4.39
N SER A 204 9.36 -5.45 -5.57
CA SER A 204 9.14 -6.78 -6.16
C SER A 204 9.62 -7.90 -5.23
N GLY A 205 10.79 -7.74 -4.60
CA GLY A 205 11.31 -8.68 -3.61
C GLY A 205 10.39 -8.85 -2.41
N VAL A 206 9.84 -7.76 -1.87
CA VAL A 206 8.87 -7.81 -0.77
C VAL A 206 7.61 -8.56 -1.17
N CYS A 207 7.05 -8.27 -2.35
CA CYS A 207 5.90 -9.00 -2.87
C CYS A 207 6.17 -10.50 -3.03
N LEU A 208 7.36 -10.89 -3.50
CA LEU A 208 7.77 -12.30 -3.59
C LEU A 208 7.87 -12.97 -2.22
N VAL A 209 8.41 -12.29 -1.22
CA VAL A 209 8.48 -12.82 0.16
C VAL A 209 7.06 -13.03 0.71
N LEU A 210 6.16 -12.06 0.54
CA LEU A 210 4.77 -12.19 0.97
C LEU A 210 4.04 -13.31 0.23
N ALA A 211 4.29 -13.47 -1.08
CA ALA A 211 3.76 -14.57 -1.87
C ALA A 211 4.26 -15.93 -1.35
N ALA A 212 5.56 -16.05 -1.06
CA ALA A 212 6.15 -17.29 -0.54
C ALA A 212 5.58 -17.68 0.84
N VAL A 213 5.42 -16.70 1.74
CA VAL A 213 4.79 -16.92 3.06
C VAL A 213 3.34 -17.38 2.90
N THR A 214 2.57 -16.71 2.02
CA THR A 214 1.17 -17.08 1.77
C THR A 214 1.03 -18.45 1.11
N ALA A 215 1.93 -18.80 0.17
CA ALA A 215 1.97 -20.12 -0.44
C ALA A 215 2.29 -21.22 0.58
N TYR A 216 3.23 -20.96 1.48
CA TYR A 216 3.56 -21.90 2.57
C TYR A 216 2.36 -22.15 3.49
N GLU A 217 1.61 -21.09 3.83
CA GLU A 217 0.39 -21.22 4.64
C GLU A 217 -0.79 -21.92 3.93
N LEU A 218 -0.80 -21.87 2.59
CA LEU A 218 -1.85 -22.54 1.81
C LEU A 218 -1.63 -24.05 1.70
N VAL A 219 -0.36 -24.49 1.72
CA VAL A 219 0.02 -25.91 1.59
C VAL A 219 0.03 -26.63 2.94
N ARG A 220 0.11 -25.90 4.03
CA ARG A 220 0.16 -26.46 5.38
C ARG A 220 -1.21 -26.57 6.01
#